data_af3206c7b89d7ca1ddcb065aea465f17
#
_entry.id   af3206c7b89d7ca1ddcb065aea465f17
#
_cell.length_a   1.000
_cell.length_b   1.000
_cell.length_c   1.000
_cell.angle_alpha   90.00
_cell.angle_beta   90.00
_cell.angle_gamma   90.00
#
_symmetry.space_group_name_H-M   'P 1'
#
loop_
_entity.id
_entity.type
_entity.pdbx_description
1 polymer ?
#
loop_
_entity_poly.entity_id
_entity_poly.type
_entity_poly.pdbx_seq_one_letter_code
_entity_poly.pdbx_strand_id
1 'polypeptide(L)'
;MYETLEDGFMNNIDLNKYKEFVGAVTSDASNNVVTMNQRMIALSENCNPSLLLTGAVGISAEGGEFMEIVKKCIFQGKPMDNETQFHAKRELGDIMWYWINSCRALGIDPNEVIAENVRKLEARYPGGSFDAYYSENRQDGDL
;
A
#
# COMPACT_ATOMS: atom_id res chain seq x y z
N MET A 1 12.01 9.35 -41.98
CA MET A 1 12.91 8.30 -41.46
C MET A 1 13.01 8.53 -39.96
N TYR A 2 12.25 7.80 -39.16
CA TYR A 2 12.37 7.90 -37.70
C TYR A 2 13.60 7.08 -37.30
N GLU A 3 14.69 7.74 -36.94
CA GLU A 3 15.74 7.08 -36.16
C GLU A 3 15.10 6.60 -34.86
N THR A 4 15.07 5.29 -34.67
CA THR A 4 14.54 4.69 -33.46
C THR A 4 15.45 5.08 -32.32
N LEU A 5 14.86 5.73 -31.30
CA LEU A 5 15.50 6.09 -30.03
C LEU A 5 16.06 4.86 -29.26
N GLU A 6 15.91 3.66 -29.82
CA GLU A 6 16.28 2.39 -29.19
C GLU A 6 17.79 2.14 -29.16
N ASP A 7 18.54 2.49 -30.22
CA ASP A 7 19.95 2.15 -30.28
C ASP A 7 20.88 3.02 -29.41
N GLY A 8 20.50 4.27 -29.13
CA GLY A 8 21.29 5.17 -28.29
C GLY A 8 21.06 4.97 -26.78
N PHE A 9 19.87 4.53 -26.38
CA PHE A 9 19.51 4.34 -24.97
C PHE A 9 20.02 3.01 -24.39
N MET A 10 20.02 1.94 -25.19
CA MET A 10 20.43 0.60 -24.76
C MET A 10 21.95 0.48 -24.57
N ASN A 11 22.77 1.28 -25.27
CA ASN A 11 24.22 1.18 -25.19
C ASN A 11 24.86 1.76 -23.91
N ASN A 12 24.09 2.45 -23.06
CA ASN A 12 24.58 3.07 -21.82
C ASN A 12 24.03 2.45 -20.53
N ILE A 13 23.16 1.44 -20.62
CA ILE A 13 22.59 0.77 -19.43
C ILE A 13 23.53 -0.36 -19.01
N ASP A 14 24.08 -0.25 -17.82
CA ASP A 14 24.87 -1.29 -17.16
C ASP A 14 24.13 -1.79 -15.93
N LEU A 15 23.37 -2.88 -16.07
CA LEU A 15 22.59 -3.46 -14.99
C LEU A 15 23.47 -4.04 -13.86
N ASN A 16 24.72 -4.36 -14.13
CA ASN A 16 25.63 -4.81 -13.07
C ASN A 16 26.02 -3.64 -12.15
N LYS A 17 26.36 -2.50 -12.72
CA LYS A 17 26.61 -1.27 -11.93
C LYS A 17 25.35 -0.82 -11.18
N TYR A 18 24.19 -0.89 -11.82
CA TYR A 18 22.92 -0.59 -11.16
C TYR A 18 22.64 -1.55 -9.99
N LYS A 19 22.89 -2.84 -10.17
CA LYS A 19 22.77 -3.86 -9.11
C LYS A 19 23.68 -3.56 -7.90
N GLU A 20 24.93 -3.17 -8.15
CA GLU A 20 25.87 -2.77 -7.10
C GLU A 20 25.37 -1.53 -6.35
N PHE A 21 24.92 -0.52 -7.09
CA PHE A 21 24.34 0.70 -6.50
C PHE A 21 23.10 0.38 -5.66
N VAL A 22 22.15 -0.40 -6.18
CA VAL A 22 20.95 -0.83 -5.45
C VAL A 22 21.33 -1.57 -4.17
N GLY A 23 22.31 -2.48 -4.24
CA GLY A 23 22.81 -3.19 -3.06
C GLY A 23 23.39 -2.25 -1.99
N ALA A 24 24.12 -1.22 -2.42
CA ALA A 24 24.73 -0.25 -1.51
C ALA A 24 23.73 0.67 -0.81
N VAL A 25 22.59 0.95 -1.44
CA VAL A 25 21.51 1.80 -0.87
C VAL A 25 20.36 1.00 -0.25
N THR A 26 20.45 -0.32 -0.23
CA THR A 26 19.47 -1.19 0.43
C THR A 26 19.85 -1.32 1.92
N SER A 27 18.86 -1.25 2.81
CA SER A 27 19.09 -1.32 4.25
C SER A 27 19.68 -2.65 4.71
N ASP A 28 20.42 -2.63 5.81
CA ASP A 28 20.98 -3.85 6.41
C ASP A 28 19.90 -4.87 6.77
N ALA A 29 18.76 -4.42 7.28
CA ALA A 29 17.64 -5.30 7.61
C ALA A 29 17.08 -6.03 6.38
N SER A 30 17.13 -5.43 5.20
CA SER A 30 16.72 -6.08 3.95
C SER A 30 17.77 -7.05 3.41
N ASN A 31 19.05 -6.79 3.68
CA ASN A 31 20.16 -7.62 3.21
C ASN A 31 20.52 -8.76 4.18
N ASN A 32 20.14 -8.69 5.44
CA ASN A 32 20.59 -9.60 6.49
C ASN A 32 19.44 -10.00 7.41
N VAL A 33 19.12 -11.29 7.39
CA VAL A 33 18.03 -11.86 8.20
C VAL A 33 18.26 -11.72 9.71
N VAL A 34 19.51 -11.74 10.18
CA VAL A 34 19.81 -11.55 11.61
C VAL A 34 19.49 -10.13 12.03
N THR A 35 19.90 -9.13 11.24
CA THR A 35 19.57 -7.72 11.47
C THR A 35 18.06 -7.49 11.41
N MET A 36 17.35 -8.10 10.44
CA MET A 36 15.89 -8.06 10.39
C MET A 36 15.26 -8.62 11.66
N ASN A 37 15.69 -9.80 12.11
CA ASN A 37 15.16 -10.43 13.31
C ASN A 37 15.41 -9.59 14.56
N GLN A 38 16.59 -9.00 14.70
CA GLN A 38 16.90 -8.07 15.81
C GLN A 38 15.97 -6.86 15.79
N ARG A 39 15.68 -6.32 14.61
CA ARG A 39 14.73 -5.21 14.47
C ARG A 39 13.31 -5.62 14.83
N MET A 40 12.87 -6.82 14.40
CA MET A 40 11.57 -7.38 14.78
C MET A 40 11.43 -7.54 16.30
N ILE A 41 12.47 -8.04 16.96
CA ILE A 41 12.49 -8.20 18.42
C ILE A 41 12.41 -6.81 19.10
N ALA A 42 13.15 -5.83 18.63
CA ALA A 42 13.10 -4.47 19.19
C ALA A 42 11.71 -3.83 19.04
N LEU A 43 11.04 -4.03 17.89
CA LEU A 43 9.67 -3.54 17.67
C LEU A 43 8.65 -4.23 18.60
N SER A 44 8.93 -5.44 19.08
CA SER A 44 8.02 -6.19 19.95
C SER A 44 7.79 -5.56 21.32
N GLU A 45 8.59 -4.58 21.69
CA GLU A 45 8.38 -3.76 22.90
C GLU A 45 7.13 -2.88 22.79
N ASN A 46 6.71 -2.49 21.60
CA ASN A 46 5.65 -1.50 21.38
C ASN A 46 4.47 -2.03 20.51
N CYS A 47 4.65 -3.14 19.83
CA CYS A 47 3.61 -3.73 18.98
C CYS A 47 3.85 -5.25 18.82
N ASN A 48 2.97 -5.92 18.08
CA ASN A 48 3.24 -7.27 17.57
C ASN A 48 3.75 -7.19 16.13
N PRO A 49 5.07 -7.17 15.89
CA PRO A 49 5.61 -6.92 14.57
C PRO A 49 5.33 -8.04 13.56
N SER A 50 5.23 -9.30 14.02
CA SER A 50 4.88 -10.42 13.15
C SER A 50 3.47 -10.29 12.62
N LEU A 51 2.51 -9.96 13.47
CA LEU A 51 1.12 -9.73 13.07
C LEU A 51 0.99 -8.45 12.24
N LEU A 52 1.76 -7.41 12.55
CA LEU A 52 1.78 -6.18 11.77
C LEU A 52 2.27 -6.41 10.34
N LEU A 53 3.33 -7.21 10.18
CA LEU A 53 3.83 -7.60 8.86
C LEU A 53 2.77 -8.41 8.08
N THR A 54 2.10 -9.37 8.74
CA THR A 54 0.98 -10.10 8.15
C THR A 54 -0.10 -9.16 7.65
N GLY A 55 -0.51 -8.19 8.47
CA GLY A 55 -1.52 -7.19 8.09
C GLY A 55 -1.08 -6.32 6.92
N ALA A 56 0.14 -5.80 6.95
CA ALA A 56 0.67 -4.93 5.89
C ALA A 56 0.76 -5.65 4.54
N VAL A 57 1.30 -6.86 4.52
CA VAL A 57 1.40 -7.69 3.31
C VAL A 57 0.01 -8.04 2.79
N GLY A 58 -0.89 -8.46 3.68
CA GLY A 58 -2.24 -8.88 3.30
C GLY A 58 -3.10 -7.75 2.75
N ILE A 59 -3.11 -6.56 3.37
CA ILE A 59 -3.82 -5.40 2.83
C ILE A 59 -3.36 -5.09 1.40
N SER A 60 -2.07 -5.15 1.13
CA SER A 60 -1.52 -4.90 -0.19
C SER A 60 -1.88 -6.00 -1.19
N ALA A 61 -1.79 -7.26 -0.79
CA ALA A 61 -2.10 -8.40 -1.64
C ALA A 61 -3.58 -8.44 -2.04
N GLU A 62 -4.49 -8.37 -1.06
CA GLU A 62 -5.93 -8.41 -1.31
C GLU A 62 -6.43 -7.14 -2.05
N GLY A 63 -5.80 -5.99 -1.78
CA GLY A 63 -6.01 -4.77 -2.56
C GLY A 63 -5.64 -4.97 -4.04
N GLY A 64 -4.58 -5.71 -4.32
CA GLY A 64 -4.18 -6.12 -5.67
C GLY A 64 -5.18 -7.07 -6.33
N GLU A 65 -5.72 -8.05 -5.61
CA GLU A 65 -6.75 -8.96 -6.11
C GLU A 65 -8.06 -8.22 -6.40
N PHE A 66 -8.47 -7.30 -5.54
CA PHE A 66 -9.60 -6.41 -5.81
C PHE A 66 -9.36 -5.55 -7.05
N MET A 67 -8.17 -4.97 -7.19
CA MET A 67 -7.78 -4.21 -8.39
C MET A 67 -7.84 -5.05 -9.66
N GLU A 68 -7.43 -6.32 -9.60
CA GLU A 68 -7.47 -7.24 -10.75
C GLU A 68 -8.90 -7.46 -11.24
N ILE A 69 -9.87 -7.58 -10.33
CA ILE A 69 -11.29 -7.69 -10.68
C ILE A 69 -11.76 -6.42 -11.42
N VAL A 70 -11.48 -5.26 -10.86
CA VAL A 70 -11.86 -3.96 -11.43
C VAL A 70 -11.19 -3.73 -12.79
N LYS A 71 -9.90 -4.03 -12.89
CA LYS A 71 -9.12 -3.95 -14.14
C LYS A 71 -9.76 -4.78 -15.25
N LYS A 72 -10.15 -6.01 -14.95
CA LYS A 72 -10.80 -6.89 -15.93
C LYS A 72 -12.14 -6.35 -16.40
N CYS A 73 -12.92 -5.76 -15.51
CA CYS A 73 -14.20 -5.16 -15.87
C CYS A 73 -14.00 -3.92 -16.77
N ILE A 74 -13.09 -3.03 -16.42
CA ILE A 74 -12.89 -1.77 -17.15
C ILE A 74 -12.17 -2.00 -18.49
N PHE A 75 -11.08 -2.76 -18.47
CA PHE A 75 -10.17 -2.82 -19.62
C PHE A 75 -10.31 -4.09 -20.46
N GLN A 76 -10.97 -5.14 -19.96
CA GLN A 76 -11.10 -6.42 -20.65
C GLN A 76 -12.56 -6.82 -20.92
N GLY A 77 -13.51 -5.93 -20.62
CA GLY A 77 -14.93 -6.15 -20.92
C GLY A 77 -15.61 -7.23 -20.07
N LYS A 78 -15.03 -7.64 -18.94
CA LYS A 78 -15.68 -8.57 -18.01
C LYS A 78 -16.92 -7.91 -17.41
N PRO A 79 -18.10 -8.56 -17.41
CA PRO A 79 -19.29 -7.96 -16.80
C PRO A 79 -19.17 -7.90 -15.27
N MET A 80 -19.77 -6.88 -14.66
CA MET A 80 -19.97 -6.79 -13.22
C MET A 80 -21.29 -7.50 -12.85
N ASP A 81 -21.35 -8.80 -13.13
CA ASP A 81 -22.47 -9.65 -12.78
C ASP A 81 -22.43 -10.09 -11.31
N ASN A 82 -23.41 -10.90 -10.89
CA ASN A 82 -23.53 -11.37 -9.51
C ASN A 82 -22.29 -12.17 -9.05
N GLU A 83 -21.68 -12.95 -9.95
CA GLU A 83 -20.47 -13.73 -9.63
C GLU A 83 -19.29 -12.79 -9.40
N THR A 84 -19.07 -11.83 -10.28
CA THR A 84 -18.01 -10.84 -10.17
C THR A 84 -18.18 -9.95 -8.93
N GLN A 85 -19.42 -9.52 -8.63
CA GLN A 85 -19.71 -8.79 -7.39
C GLN A 85 -19.45 -9.64 -6.15
N PHE A 86 -19.76 -10.93 -6.19
CA PHE A 86 -19.48 -11.85 -5.08
C PHE A 86 -17.97 -11.98 -4.82
N HIS A 87 -17.16 -12.12 -5.89
CA HIS A 87 -15.70 -12.13 -5.73
C HIS A 87 -15.17 -10.80 -5.17
N ALA A 88 -15.61 -9.67 -5.72
CA ALA A 88 -15.23 -8.34 -5.19
C ALA A 88 -15.59 -8.18 -3.70
N LYS A 89 -16.75 -8.66 -3.30
CA LYS A 89 -17.20 -8.66 -1.89
C LYS A 89 -16.24 -9.47 -1.00
N ARG A 90 -15.76 -10.61 -1.47
CA ARG A 90 -14.81 -11.45 -0.71
C ARG A 90 -13.48 -10.74 -0.51
N GLU A 91 -12.91 -10.16 -1.56
CA GLU A 91 -11.65 -9.40 -1.47
C GLU A 91 -11.77 -8.20 -0.52
N LEU A 92 -12.88 -7.48 -0.55
CA LEU A 92 -13.14 -6.40 0.42
C LEU A 92 -13.20 -6.92 1.86
N GLY A 93 -13.78 -8.10 2.08
CA GLY A 93 -13.78 -8.77 3.37
C GLY A 93 -12.38 -9.16 3.84
N ASP A 94 -11.57 -9.70 2.94
CA ASP A 94 -10.19 -10.11 3.23
C ASP A 94 -9.30 -8.89 3.54
N ILE A 95 -9.45 -7.78 2.82
CA ILE A 95 -8.81 -6.49 3.18
C ILE A 95 -9.16 -6.07 4.60
N MET A 96 -10.44 -6.16 4.99
CA MET A 96 -10.87 -5.81 6.35
C MET A 96 -10.32 -6.76 7.40
N TRP A 97 -10.18 -8.04 7.10
CA TRP A 97 -9.57 -9.01 8.00
C TRP A 97 -8.11 -8.64 8.32
N TYR A 98 -7.32 -8.30 7.30
CA TYR A 98 -5.95 -7.84 7.48
C TYR A 98 -5.86 -6.48 8.16
N TRP A 99 -6.79 -5.58 7.86
CA TRP A 99 -6.88 -4.27 8.52
C TRP A 99 -7.14 -4.41 10.03
N ILE A 100 -8.09 -5.24 10.43
CA ILE A 100 -8.36 -5.53 11.85
C ILE A 100 -7.13 -6.16 12.52
N ASN A 101 -6.45 -7.09 11.85
CA ASN A 101 -5.21 -7.67 12.38
C ASN A 101 -4.11 -6.63 12.57
N SER A 102 -4.04 -5.63 11.69
CA SER A 102 -3.10 -4.51 11.84
C SER A 102 -3.43 -3.66 13.08
N CYS A 103 -4.70 -3.37 13.33
CA CYS A 103 -5.13 -2.71 14.55
C CYS A 103 -4.77 -3.52 15.81
N ARG A 104 -5.01 -4.83 15.79
CA ARG A 104 -4.60 -5.75 16.88
C ARG A 104 -3.09 -5.74 17.11
N ALA A 105 -2.32 -5.74 16.02
CA ALA A 105 -0.86 -5.72 16.10
C ALA A 105 -0.32 -4.44 16.76
N LEU A 106 -0.98 -3.31 16.52
CA LEU A 106 -0.64 -2.01 17.10
C LEU A 106 -1.25 -1.79 18.48
N GLY A 107 -2.19 -2.64 18.92
CA GLY A 107 -2.90 -2.45 20.16
C GLY A 107 -3.84 -1.23 20.18
N ILE A 108 -4.37 -0.85 19.01
CA ILE A 108 -5.27 0.30 18.85
C ILE A 108 -6.71 -0.14 18.62
N ASP A 109 -7.65 0.69 19.06
CA ASP A 109 -9.08 0.46 18.81
C ASP A 109 -9.41 0.76 17.34
N PRO A 110 -9.99 -0.19 16.58
CA PRO A 110 -10.43 0.06 15.21
C PRO A 110 -11.41 1.23 15.07
N ASN A 111 -12.26 1.47 16.07
CA ASN A 111 -13.17 2.61 16.08
C ASN A 111 -12.42 3.94 16.15
N GLU A 112 -11.34 4.01 16.94
CA GLU A 112 -10.49 5.20 16.99
C GLU A 112 -9.76 5.47 15.66
N VAL A 113 -9.37 4.44 14.93
CA VAL A 113 -8.78 4.60 13.60
C VAL A 113 -9.76 5.27 12.64
N ILE A 114 -11.02 4.85 12.66
CA ILE A 114 -12.08 5.46 11.84
C ILE A 114 -12.39 6.88 12.31
N ALA A 115 -12.50 7.11 13.61
CA ALA A 115 -12.74 8.43 14.17
C ALA A 115 -11.61 9.42 13.78
N GLU A 116 -10.36 8.98 13.83
CA GLU A 116 -9.22 9.79 13.38
C GLU A 116 -9.27 10.08 11.88
N ASN A 117 -9.67 9.12 11.06
CA ASN A 117 -9.88 9.33 9.63
C ASN A 117 -10.95 10.38 9.37
N VAL A 118 -12.07 10.35 10.12
CA VAL A 118 -13.13 11.36 10.02
C VAL A 118 -12.59 12.75 10.40
N ARG A 119 -11.90 12.88 11.54
CA ARG A 119 -11.27 14.15 11.96
C ARG A 119 -10.33 14.74 10.89
N LYS A 120 -9.49 13.88 10.34
CA LYS A 120 -8.57 14.27 9.26
C LYS A 120 -9.31 14.77 8.02
N LEU A 121 -10.38 14.09 7.61
CA LEU A 121 -11.16 14.47 6.43
C LEU A 121 -11.99 15.75 6.67
N GLU A 122 -12.51 15.96 7.88
CA GLU A 122 -13.17 17.21 8.26
C GLU A 122 -12.19 18.40 8.22
N ALA A 123 -10.94 18.19 8.66
CA ALA A 123 -9.89 19.21 8.54
C ALA A 123 -9.52 19.50 7.08
N ARG A 124 -9.50 18.47 6.22
CA ARG A 124 -9.23 18.62 4.78
C ARG A 124 -10.34 19.35 4.05
N TYR A 125 -11.59 19.05 4.39
CA TYR A 125 -12.78 19.59 3.69
C TYR A 125 -13.67 20.38 4.65
N PRO A 126 -13.25 21.59 5.07
CA PRO A 126 -13.98 22.38 6.06
C PRO A 126 -15.39 22.78 5.61
N GLY A 127 -15.68 22.75 4.30
CA GLY A 127 -17.02 22.98 3.75
C GLY A 127 -17.95 21.74 3.81
N GLY A 128 -17.47 20.59 4.30
CA GLY A 128 -18.27 19.37 4.42
C GLY A 128 -18.54 18.63 3.11
N SER A 129 -17.88 19.03 2.02
CA SER A 129 -17.97 18.39 0.70
C SER A 129 -16.61 18.38 0.01
N PHE A 130 -16.46 17.49 -0.98
CA PHE A 130 -15.22 17.40 -1.77
C PHE A 130 -14.90 18.76 -2.42
N ASP A 131 -13.65 19.15 -2.29
CA ASP A 131 -13.06 20.33 -2.93
C ASP A 131 -11.67 19.99 -3.46
N ALA A 132 -11.50 20.11 -4.79
CA ALA A 132 -10.25 19.78 -5.46
C ALA A 132 -9.08 20.64 -4.99
N TYR A 133 -9.32 21.93 -4.64
CA TYR A 133 -8.29 22.79 -4.10
C TYR A 133 -7.72 22.24 -2.80
N TYR A 134 -8.58 21.86 -1.84
CA TYR A 134 -8.15 21.29 -0.56
C TYR A 134 -7.58 19.87 -0.69
N SER A 135 -8.02 19.12 -1.70
CA SER A 135 -7.43 17.81 -2.01
C SER A 135 -5.95 17.92 -2.40
N GLU A 136 -5.60 18.96 -3.16
CA GLU A 136 -4.23 19.20 -3.63
C GLU A 136 -3.40 20.07 -2.67
N ASN A 137 -4.05 20.88 -1.83
CA ASN A 137 -3.42 21.82 -0.90
C ASN A 137 -3.80 21.48 0.54
N ARG A 138 -3.04 20.58 1.15
CA ARG A 138 -3.31 20.10 2.51
C ARG A 138 -3.16 21.18 3.54
N GLN A 139 -4.09 21.22 4.48
CA GLN A 139 -4.12 22.17 5.60
C GLN A 139 -3.47 21.54 6.86
N ASP A 140 -3.17 22.40 7.85
CA ASP A 140 -2.74 21.91 9.16
C ASP A 140 -3.82 21.00 9.77
N GLY A 141 -3.42 19.84 10.27
CA GLY A 141 -4.31 18.80 10.80
C GLY A 141 -4.77 17.73 9.79
N ASP A 142 -4.36 17.86 8.52
CA ASP A 142 -4.62 16.90 7.45
C ASP A 142 -3.35 16.07 7.06
N LEU A 143 -2.33 16.08 7.85
CA LEU A 143 -1.07 15.36 7.61
C LEU A 143 -1.05 13.98 8.24
#